data_ae54e1245ade2b21bef21d3561a6f081
#
_entry.id   ae54e1245ade2b21bef21d3561a6f081
#
_cell.length_a   1.000
_cell.length_b   1.000
_cell.length_c   1.000
_cell.angle_alpha   90.00
_cell.angle_beta   90.00
_cell.angle_gamma   90.00
#
_symmetry.space_group_name_H-M   'P 1'
#
loop_
_entity.id
_entity.type
_entity.pdbx_description
1 polymer ?
#
loop_
_entity_poly.entity_id
_entity_poly.type
_entity_poly.pdbx_seq_one_letter_code
_entity_poly.pdbx_strand_id
1 'polypeptide(L)'
;MAIPQPYHHGNLKPVLLQAALELIAEVGPAAFTLREVARRAGISHNAPYRHFRDKDELLAAVAAEGFERLEEALLKPRKADRKPHPALRRFQAAGVVYVRFALGSPEHLLVMFDWPLCLDHYPELSAAAKRAFGVLVGFVEAAQAEGSLPAGDPLELACMAWSLVHGVAKLAIAKRLPFQSEAEVLRFAEKAIKTLYNGMAPHLPDQIGHQAKKRSFVPDRVRRIDTHSAPRRNHTAEHAGQHQRGRRDGK
;
A
#
# COMPACT_ATOMS: atom_id res chain seq x y z
N MET A 1 15.46 11.55 -37.73
CA MET A 1 16.22 12.19 -36.65
C MET A 1 15.21 12.88 -35.74
N ALA A 2 14.92 12.30 -34.57
CA ALA A 2 14.03 12.89 -33.58
C ALA A 2 14.85 13.91 -32.76
N ILE A 3 14.37 15.14 -32.70
CA ILE A 3 14.95 16.24 -31.92
C ILE A 3 14.72 15.90 -30.46
N PRO A 4 15.75 15.85 -29.59
CA PRO A 4 15.55 15.68 -28.17
C PRO A 4 14.80 16.90 -27.61
N GLN A 5 13.65 16.68 -26.97
CA GLN A 5 12.96 17.74 -26.26
C GLN A 5 13.86 18.30 -25.15
N PRO A 6 13.88 19.62 -24.91
CA PRO A 6 14.73 20.23 -23.89
C PRO A 6 14.26 19.76 -22.51
N TYR A 7 15.18 19.15 -21.80
CA TYR A 7 15.08 18.71 -20.43
C TYR A 7 14.82 19.91 -19.52
N HIS A 8 13.61 20.02 -18.99
CA HIS A 8 13.28 21.02 -17.98
C HIS A 8 13.99 20.68 -16.66
N HIS A 9 15.05 21.42 -16.33
CA HIS A 9 15.87 21.31 -15.12
C HIS A 9 15.11 21.63 -13.81
N GLY A 10 13.77 21.75 -13.82
CA GLY A 10 13.00 22.27 -12.69
C GLY A 10 12.39 21.23 -11.73
N ASN A 11 12.14 20.00 -12.15
CA ASN A 11 11.51 19.01 -11.26
C ASN A 11 11.91 17.57 -11.64
N LEU A 12 13.04 17.11 -11.10
CA LEU A 12 13.59 15.79 -11.40
C LEU A 12 12.91 14.68 -10.59
N LYS A 13 12.30 15.01 -9.42
CA LYS A 13 11.67 14.03 -8.54
C LYS A 13 10.56 13.24 -9.25
N PRO A 14 9.57 13.85 -9.95
CA PRO A 14 8.55 13.10 -10.69
C PRO A 14 9.11 12.18 -11.79
N VAL A 15 10.15 12.61 -12.48
CA VAL A 15 10.79 11.79 -13.53
C VAL A 15 11.45 10.55 -12.94
N LEU A 16 12.08 10.69 -11.77
CA LEU A 16 12.65 9.57 -11.03
C LEU A 16 11.59 8.60 -10.51
N LEU A 17 10.46 9.13 -9.98
CA LEU A 17 9.35 8.30 -9.52
C LEU A 17 8.73 7.52 -10.68
N GLN A 18 8.52 8.16 -11.84
CA GLN A 18 8.01 7.49 -13.03
C GLN A 18 8.94 6.38 -13.51
N ALA A 19 10.24 6.64 -13.59
CA ALA A 19 11.24 5.63 -13.97
C ALA A 19 11.30 4.46 -12.97
N ALA A 20 11.10 4.75 -11.67
CA ALA A 20 11.01 3.70 -10.65
C ALA A 20 9.75 2.84 -10.83
N LEU A 21 8.58 3.43 -11.10
CA LEU A 21 7.34 2.70 -11.36
C LEU A 21 7.47 1.75 -12.56
N GLU A 22 8.11 2.19 -13.64
CA GLU A 22 8.39 1.34 -14.80
C GLU A 22 9.27 0.14 -14.43
N LEU A 23 10.32 0.35 -13.64
CA LEU A 23 11.18 -0.73 -13.15
C LEU A 23 10.45 -1.66 -12.19
N ILE A 24 9.59 -1.12 -11.32
CA ILE A 24 8.75 -1.93 -10.43
C ILE A 24 7.83 -2.86 -11.24
N ALA A 25 7.22 -2.35 -12.31
CA ALA A 25 6.38 -3.13 -13.21
C ALA A 25 7.14 -4.25 -13.93
N GLU A 26 8.38 -3.98 -14.37
CA GLU A 26 9.18 -4.92 -15.16
C GLU A 26 9.85 -6.00 -14.31
N VAL A 27 10.49 -5.61 -13.22
CA VAL A 27 11.39 -6.51 -12.44
C VAL A 27 11.06 -6.56 -10.95
N GLY A 28 10.08 -5.80 -10.50
CA GLY A 28 9.71 -5.69 -9.07
C GLY A 28 10.62 -4.75 -8.27
N PRO A 29 10.18 -4.35 -7.06
CA PRO A 29 10.87 -3.34 -6.26
C PRO A 29 12.23 -3.81 -5.72
N ALA A 30 12.48 -5.12 -5.62
CA ALA A 30 13.74 -5.66 -5.12
C ALA A 30 14.88 -5.58 -6.13
N ALA A 31 14.60 -5.72 -7.43
CA ALA A 31 15.56 -6.09 -8.45
C ALA A 31 16.26 -4.93 -9.18
N PHE A 32 16.06 -3.69 -8.78
CA PHE A 32 16.73 -2.54 -9.40
C PHE A 32 17.50 -1.68 -8.39
N THR A 33 18.29 -0.74 -8.92
CA THR A 33 19.13 0.20 -8.17
C THR A 33 18.81 1.65 -8.57
N LEU A 34 19.22 2.64 -7.75
CA LEU A 34 19.12 4.06 -8.12
C LEU A 34 19.87 4.41 -9.43
N ARG A 35 20.94 3.68 -9.74
CA ARG A 35 21.66 3.86 -11.01
C ARG A 35 20.83 3.41 -12.22
N GLU A 36 20.08 2.35 -12.09
CA GLU A 36 19.15 1.88 -13.14
C GLU A 36 17.99 2.84 -13.32
N VAL A 37 17.46 3.42 -12.21
CA VAL A 37 16.47 4.50 -12.28
C VAL A 37 17.03 5.70 -13.04
N ALA A 38 18.27 6.15 -12.75
CA ALA A 38 18.92 7.22 -13.49
C ALA A 38 19.07 6.91 -14.99
N ARG A 39 19.50 5.69 -15.31
CA ARG A 39 19.63 5.22 -16.70
C ARG A 39 18.28 5.21 -17.41
N ARG A 40 17.22 4.71 -16.76
CA ARG A 40 15.85 4.68 -17.29
C ARG A 40 15.33 6.10 -17.53
N ALA A 41 15.59 7.01 -16.61
CA ALA A 41 15.22 8.43 -16.69
C ALA A 41 16.06 9.24 -17.69
N GLY A 42 17.12 8.66 -18.28
CA GLY A 42 18.00 9.36 -19.21
C GLY A 42 18.85 10.46 -18.58
N ILE A 43 19.19 10.32 -17.29
CA ILE A 43 19.95 11.33 -16.52
C ILE A 43 21.27 10.78 -16.00
N SER A 44 22.13 11.66 -15.45
CA SER A 44 23.40 11.25 -14.89
C SER A 44 23.23 10.34 -13.68
N HIS A 45 24.15 9.36 -13.51
CA HIS A 45 24.10 8.37 -12.41
C HIS A 45 24.12 9.00 -11.01
N ASN A 46 24.63 10.21 -10.87
CA ASN A 46 24.69 10.92 -9.58
C ASN A 46 23.43 11.77 -9.31
N ALA A 47 22.59 12.02 -10.30
CA ALA A 47 21.42 12.88 -10.15
C ALA A 47 20.39 12.36 -9.11
N PRO A 48 20.06 11.06 -9.05
CA PRO A 48 19.12 10.55 -8.04
C PRO A 48 19.57 10.79 -6.61
N TYR A 49 20.88 10.73 -6.33
CA TYR A 49 21.43 10.90 -4.97
C TYR A 49 21.32 12.32 -4.41
N ARG A 50 20.89 13.29 -5.25
CA ARG A 50 20.53 14.64 -4.79
C ARG A 50 19.11 14.71 -4.21
N HIS A 51 18.29 13.69 -4.48
CA HIS A 51 16.89 13.62 -4.09
C HIS A 51 16.59 12.48 -3.12
N PHE A 52 17.34 11.38 -3.20
CA PHE A 52 17.13 10.17 -2.42
C PHE A 52 18.48 9.61 -1.94
N ARG A 53 18.63 9.37 -0.66
CA ARG A 53 19.83 8.78 -0.05
C ARG A 53 20.06 7.35 -0.54
N ASP A 54 18.96 6.61 -0.65
CA ASP A 54 18.95 5.20 -1.00
C ASP A 54 17.68 4.81 -1.77
N LYS A 55 17.56 3.55 -2.11
CA LYS A 55 16.40 3.01 -2.83
C LYS A 55 15.13 3.02 -1.98
N ASP A 56 15.24 2.79 -0.68
CA ASP A 56 14.08 2.75 0.20
C ASP A 56 13.46 4.15 0.37
N GLU A 57 14.26 5.21 0.36
CA GLU A 57 13.74 6.59 0.33
C GLU A 57 13.01 6.90 -0.99
N LEU A 58 13.52 6.43 -2.13
CA LEU A 58 12.80 6.52 -3.41
C LEU A 58 11.49 5.73 -3.37
N LEU A 59 11.50 4.50 -2.86
CA LEU A 59 10.30 3.67 -2.74
C LEU A 59 9.29 4.26 -1.73
N ALA A 60 9.77 4.87 -0.66
CA ALA A 60 8.90 5.61 0.26
C ALA A 60 8.22 6.80 -0.41
N ALA A 61 8.91 7.50 -1.31
CA ALA A 61 8.32 8.58 -2.10
C ALA A 61 7.30 8.05 -3.13
N VAL A 62 7.55 6.89 -3.76
CA VAL A 62 6.57 6.20 -4.62
C VAL A 62 5.33 5.80 -3.83
N ALA A 63 5.50 5.24 -2.63
CA ALA A 63 4.38 4.88 -1.77
C ALA A 63 3.58 6.10 -1.31
N ALA A 64 4.26 7.20 -0.95
CA ALA A 64 3.61 8.46 -0.57
C ALA A 64 2.76 9.02 -1.74
N GLU A 65 3.31 9.06 -2.96
CA GLU A 65 2.55 9.43 -4.17
C GLU A 65 1.33 8.52 -4.37
N GLY A 66 1.47 7.21 -4.13
CA GLY A 66 0.36 6.26 -4.20
C GLY A 66 -0.78 6.59 -3.23
N PHE A 67 -0.45 6.92 -1.98
CA PHE A 67 -1.46 7.35 -1.00
C PHE A 67 -2.09 8.70 -1.35
N GLU A 68 -1.33 9.66 -1.86
CA GLU A 68 -1.84 10.96 -2.32
C GLU A 68 -2.82 10.80 -3.49
N ARG A 69 -2.48 9.98 -4.48
CA ARG A 69 -3.37 9.65 -5.61
C ARG A 69 -4.65 8.94 -5.15
N LEU A 70 -4.54 8.05 -4.15
CA LEU A 70 -5.71 7.39 -3.56
C LEU A 70 -6.58 8.41 -2.83
N GLU A 71 -6.01 9.29 -2.01
CA GLU A 71 -6.72 10.37 -1.33
C GLU A 71 -7.48 11.25 -2.32
N GLU A 72 -6.81 11.72 -3.38
CA GLU A 72 -7.43 12.51 -4.45
C GLU A 72 -8.59 11.76 -5.13
N ALA A 73 -8.41 10.47 -5.43
CA ALA A 73 -9.44 9.66 -6.05
C ALA A 73 -10.68 9.50 -5.15
N LEU A 74 -10.47 9.33 -3.83
CA LEU A 74 -11.55 9.22 -2.83
C LEU A 74 -12.31 10.54 -2.66
N LEU A 75 -11.59 11.68 -2.70
CA LEU A 75 -12.16 13.01 -2.52
C LEU A 75 -12.81 13.60 -3.78
N LYS A 76 -12.57 12.99 -4.96
CA LYS A 76 -13.13 13.49 -6.22
C LYS A 76 -14.63 13.73 -6.09
N PRO A 77 -15.12 14.94 -6.45
CA PRO A 77 -16.54 15.26 -6.41
C PRO A 77 -17.33 14.28 -7.28
N ARG A 78 -18.36 13.67 -6.72
CA ARG A 78 -19.33 12.90 -7.48
C ARG A 78 -20.54 13.76 -7.73
N LYS A 79 -21.22 13.58 -8.89
CA LYS A 79 -22.48 14.28 -9.16
C LYS A 79 -23.40 14.13 -7.95
N ALA A 80 -23.98 15.26 -7.52
CA ALA A 80 -24.92 15.27 -6.40
C ALA A 80 -26.03 14.25 -6.64
N ASP A 81 -26.07 13.24 -5.77
CA ASP A 81 -27.07 12.19 -5.86
C ASP A 81 -28.25 12.60 -4.95
N ARG A 82 -29.42 12.86 -5.57
CA ARG A 82 -30.65 13.18 -4.85
C ARG A 82 -31.31 11.98 -4.15
N LYS A 83 -30.68 10.80 -4.21
CA LYS A 83 -31.20 9.58 -3.56
C LYS A 83 -31.00 9.64 -2.04
N PRO A 84 -31.80 8.86 -1.27
CA PRO A 84 -31.63 8.74 0.18
C PRO A 84 -30.22 8.28 0.58
N HIS A 85 -29.80 8.61 1.79
CA HIS A 85 -28.53 8.17 2.39
C HIS A 85 -27.26 8.52 1.55
N PRO A 86 -27.01 9.81 1.29
CA PRO A 86 -25.86 10.22 0.48
C PRO A 86 -24.52 9.89 1.13
N ALA A 87 -24.41 9.93 2.48
CA ALA A 87 -23.19 9.59 3.19
C ALA A 87 -22.85 8.10 3.05
N LEU A 88 -23.83 7.22 3.26
CA LEU A 88 -23.65 5.78 3.05
C LEU A 88 -23.21 5.46 1.62
N ARG A 89 -23.83 6.08 0.62
CA ARG A 89 -23.44 5.84 -0.76
C ARG A 89 -22.03 6.34 -1.09
N ARG A 90 -21.60 7.44 -0.45
CA ARG A 90 -20.24 7.92 -0.58
C ARG A 90 -19.25 6.92 0.02
N PHE A 91 -19.53 6.39 1.20
CA PHE A 91 -18.76 5.32 1.81
C PHE A 91 -18.68 4.07 0.93
N GLN A 92 -19.82 3.56 0.43
CA GLN A 92 -19.86 2.39 -0.45
C GLN A 92 -19.07 2.63 -1.76
N ALA A 93 -19.20 3.82 -2.33
CA ALA A 93 -18.50 4.19 -3.54
C ALA A 93 -16.98 4.31 -3.33
N ALA A 94 -16.52 4.70 -2.14
CA ALA A 94 -15.09 4.76 -1.80
C ALA A 94 -14.43 3.39 -1.94
N GLY A 95 -15.09 2.32 -1.55
CA GLY A 95 -14.57 0.96 -1.73
C GLY A 95 -14.39 0.57 -3.20
N VAL A 96 -15.34 0.95 -4.08
CA VAL A 96 -15.18 0.72 -5.53
C VAL A 96 -14.06 1.58 -6.12
N VAL A 97 -13.91 2.83 -5.65
CA VAL A 97 -12.79 3.71 -6.02
C VAL A 97 -11.46 3.10 -5.62
N TYR A 98 -11.36 2.55 -4.40
CA TYR A 98 -10.16 1.86 -3.93
C TYR A 98 -9.78 0.70 -4.85
N VAL A 99 -10.71 -0.20 -5.17
CA VAL A 99 -10.43 -1.34 -6.04
C VAL A 99 -10.01 -0.88 -7.44
N ARG A 100 -10.66 0.14 -7.99
CA ARG A 100 -10.28 0.72 -9.29
C ARG A 100 -8.88 1.32 -9.27
N PHE A 101 -8.55 2.08 -8.20
CA PHE A 101 -7.20 2.61 -8.01
C PHE A 101 -6.17 1.50 -7.99
N ALA A 102 -6.41 0.44 -7.20
CA ALA A 102 -5.51 -0.68 -7.07
C ALA A 102 -5.25 -1.42 -8.39
N LEU A 103 -6.31 -1.62 -9.21
CA LEU A 103 -6.19 -2.26 -10.52
C LEU A 103 -5.46 -1.37 -11.54
N GLY A 104 -5.64 -0.05 -11.46
CA GLY A 104 -5.01 0.90 -12.37
C GLY A 104 -3.59 1.34 -11.95
N SER A 105 -3.14 0.98 -10.75
CA SER A 105 -1.84 1.38 -10.19
C SER A 105 -1.25 0.26 -9.31
N PRO A 106 -1.09 -0.97 -9.86
CA PRO A 106 -0.65 -2.12 -9.07
C PRO A 106 0.78 -1.97 -8.53
N GLU A 107 1.63 -1.21 -9.21
CA GLU A 107 3.01 -0.91 -8.78
C GLU A 107 3.02 -0.06 -7.51
N HIS A 108 2.16 0.97 -7.46
CA HIS A 108 1.98 1.76 -6.24
C HIS A 108 1.48 0.88 -5.10
N LEU A 109 0.42 0.08 -5.34
CA LEU A 109 -0.16 -0.79 -4.32
C LEU A 109 0.88 -1.75 -3.73
N LEU A 110 1.76 -2.31 -4.59
CA LEU A 110 2.85 -3.19 -4.20
C LEU A 110 3.80 -2.50 -3.21
N VAL A 111 4.21 -1.25 -3.50
CA VAL A 111 5.14 -0.53 -2.63
C VAL A 111 4.45 0.01 -1.37
N MET A 112 3.20 0.44 -1.48
CA MET A 112 2.40 0.94 -0.34
C MET A 112 2.20 -0.10 0.76
N PHE A 113 2.04 -1.40 0.40
CA PHE A 113 1.58 -2.42 1.33
C PHE A 113 2.45 -3.67 1.43
N ASP A 114 3.22 -4.01 0.40
CA ASP A 114 4.00 -5.26 0.38
C ASP A 114 5.51 -5.02 0.55
N TRP A 115 6.01 -3.79 0.31
CA TRP A 115 7.41 -3.45 0.55
C TRP A 115 7.62 -3.08 2.03
N PRO A 116 8.66 -3.61 2.70
CA PRO A 116 8.83 -3.48 4.14
C PRO A 116 9.38 -2.09 4.56
N LEU A 117 8.63 -1.04 4.30
CA LEU A 117 8.95 0.32 4.75
C LEU A 117 8.45 0.56 6.18
N CYS A 118 9.36 1.00 7.05
CA CYS A 118 8.98 1.46 8.38
C CYS A 118 8.45 2.91 8.27
N LEU A 119 7.15 3.11 8.50
CA LEU A 119 6.50 4.42 8.35
C LEU A 119 7.13 5.51 9.25
N ASP A 120 7.66 5.13 10.41
CA ASP A 120 8.28 6.08 11.34
C ASP A 120 9.58 6.69 10.79
N HIS A 121 10.22 6.01 9.83
CA HIS A 121 11.42 6.51 9.18
C HIS A 121 11.14 7.48 8.02
N TYR A 122 9.89 7.53 7.54
CA TYR A 122 9.47 8.32 6.37
C TYR A 122 8.25 9.19 6.70
N PRO A 123 8.45 10.39 7.29
CA PRO A 123 7.35 11.24 7.77
C PRO A 123 6.35 11.62 6.67
N GLU A 124 6.81 11.89 5.44
CA GLU A 124 5.95 12.21 4.28
C GLU A 124 5.03 11.03 3.93
N LEU A 125 5.57 9.81 3.88
CA LEU A 125 4.82 8.59 3.66
C LEU A 125 3.80 8.36 4.79
N SER A 126 4.23 8.48 6.05
CA SER A 126 3.34 8.33 7.20
C SER A 126 2.18 9.32 7.17
N ALA A 127 2.47 10.60 6.83
CA ALA A 127 1.44 11.62 6.71
C ALA A 127 0.46 11.33 5.56
N ALA A 128 0.95 10.94 4.38
CA ALA A 128 0.11 10.58 3.23
C ALA A 128 -0.79 9.37 3.52
N ALA A 129 -0.24 8.32 4.15
CA ALA A 129 -1.01 7.14 4.55
C ALA A 129 -2.12 7.49 5.55
N LYS A 130 -1.81 8.32 6.56
CA LYS A 130 -2.79 8.78 7.56
C LYS A 130 -3.90 9.61 6.93
N ARG A 131 -3.57 10.53 5.99
CA ARG A 131 -4.59 11.33 5.29
C ARG A 131 -5.52 10.45 4.45
N ALA A 132 -4.96 9.57 3.62
CA ALA A 132 -5.76 8.70 2.76
C ALA A 132 -6.71 7.80 3.58
N PHE A 133 -6.23 7.22 4.69
CA PHE A 133 -7.06 6.41 5.57
C PHE A 133 -8.08 7.27 6.35
N GLY A 134 -7.70 8.47 6.77
CA GLY A 134 -8.58 9.44 7.44
C GLY A 134 -9.81 9.82 6.60
N VAL A 135 -9.67 9.86 5.26
CA VAL A 135 -10.82 10.08 4.35
C VAL A 135 -11.85 8.97 4.51
N LEU A 136 -11.42 7.70 4.59
CA LEU A 136 -12.33 6.57 4.79
C LEU A 136 -13.02 6.63 6.16
N VAL A 137 -12.27 6.95 7.22
CA VAL A 137 -12.84 7.14 8.57
C VAL A 137 -13.90 8.24 8.56
N GLY A 138 -13.62 9.38 7.95
CA GLY A 138 -14.60 10.48 7.81
C GLY A 138 -15.87 10.10 7.04
N PHE A 139 -15.78 9.20 6.06
CA PHE A 139 -16.97 8.68 5.38
C PHE A 139 -17.79 7.76 6.27
N VAL A 140 -17.16 6.97 7.15
CA VAL A 140 -17.84 6.16 8.16
C VAL A 140 -18.56 7.06 9.16
N GLU A 141 -17.86 8.06 9.72
CA GLU A 141 -18.44 9.02 10.67
C GLU A 141 -19.66 9.74 10.09
N ALA A 142 -19.56 10.20 8.85
CA ALA A 142 -20.69 10.85 8.17
C ALA A 142 -21.89 9.89 7.98
N ALA A 143 -21.64 8.62 7.66
CA ALA A 143 -22.70 7.64 7.50
C ALA A 143 -23.31 7.20 8.84
N GLN A 144 -22.54 7.21 9.93
CA GLN A 144 -23.04 7.02 11.29
C GLN A 144 -23.92 8.21 11.74
N ALA A 145 -23.46 9.44 11.49
CA ALA A 145 -24.23 10.66 11.78
C ALA A 145 -25.54 10.72 10.98
N GLU A 146 -25.57 10.15 9.77
CA GLU A 146 -26.79 10.00 8.95
C GLU A 146 -27.72 8.89 9.48
N GLY A 147 -27.29 8.06 10.43
CA GLY A 147 -28.02 6.89 10.92
C GLY A 147 -28.01 5.70 9.95
N SER A 148 -27.17 5.72 8.95
CA SER A 148 -27.06 4.68 7.90
C SER A 148 -26.06 3.58 8.22
N LEU A 149 -25.13 3.82 9.15
CA LEU A 149 -24.24 2.82 9.73
C LEU A 149 -24.52 2.68 11.23
N PRO A 150 -24.26 1.50 11.81
CA PRO A 150 -24.41 1.29 13.24
C PRO A 150 -23.47 2.21 14.03
N ALA A 151 -23.89 2.58 15.23
CA ALA A 151 -23.02 3.26 16.18
C ALA A 151 -21.87 2.30 16.59
N GLY A 152 -20.68 2.88 16.81
CA GLY A 152 -19.48 2.13 17.21
C GLY A 152 -18.23 2.91 16.89
N ASP A 153 -17.07 2.31 17.04
CA ASP A 153 -15.79 2.93 16.68
C ASP A 153 -15.69 3.07 15.16
N PRO A 154 -15.63 4.30 14.62
CA PRO A 154 -15.51 4.52 13.18
C PRO A 154 -14.21 3.95 12.61
N LEU A 155 -13.14 3.90 13.40
CA LEU A 155 -11.86 3.32 13.01
C LEU A 155 -12.00 1.81 12.78
N GLU A 156 -12.68 1.09 13.66
CA GLU A 156 -12.92 -0.35 13.52
C GLU A 156 -13.73 -0.66 12.26
N LEU A 157 -14.82 0.08 12.03
CA LEU A 157 -15.66 -0.08 10.83
C LEU A 157 -14.88 0.25 9.55
N ALA A 158 -14.03 1.29 9.58
CA ALA A 158 -13.17 1.63 8.46
C ALA A 158 -12.14 0.51 8.17
N CYS A 159 -11.54 -0.08 9.20
CA CYS A 159 -10.63 -1.21 9.06
C CYS A 159 -11.32 -2.45 8.45
N MET A 160 -12.54 -2.78 8.89
CA MET A 160 -13.33 -3.89 8.31
C MET A 160 -13.59 -3.65 6.81
N ALA A 161 -14.06 -2.44 6.47
CA ALA A 161 -14.36 -2.09 5.09
C ALA A 161 -13.10 -2.11 4.20
N TRP A 162 -12.00 -1.55 4.71
CA TRP A 162 -10.73 -1.55 3.99
C TRP A 162 -10.19 -2.97 3.79
N SER A 163 -10.22 -3.83 4.81
CA SER A 163 -9.78 -5.23 4.72
C SER A 163 -10.50 -5.98 3.61
N LEU A 164 -11.81 -5.77 3.46
CA LEU A 164 -12.60 -6.38 2.39
C LEU A 164 -12.11 -5.92 1.01
N VAL A 165 -12.06 -4.61 0.76
CA VAL A 165 -11.73 -4.09 -0.57
C VAL A 165 -10.27 -4.29 -0.93
N HIS A 166 -9.37 -4.26 0.06
CA HIS A 166 -7.96 -4.60 -0.10
C HIS A 166 -7.80 -6.07 -0.50
N GLY A 167 -8.50 -6.99 0.17
CA GLY A 167 -8.52 -8.41 -0.19
C GLY A 167 -9.02 -8.65 -1.61
N VAL A 168 -10.13 -8.01 -2.00
CA VAL A 168 -10.64 -8.07 -3.38
C VAL A 168 -9.59 -7.58 -4.39
N ALA A 169 -8.97 -6.42 -4.13
CA ALA A 169 -7.96 -5.84 -5.01
C ALA A 169 -6.74 -6.76 -5.15
N LYS A 170 -6.20 -7.25 -4.04
CA LYS A 170 -5.04 -8.16 -4.03
C LYS A 170 -5.32 -9.45 -4.79
N LEU A 171 -6.47 -10.08 -4.56
CA LEU A 171 -6.86 -11.30 -5.28
C LEU A 171 -7.08 -11.05 -6.78
N ALA A 172 -7.62 -9.89 -7.16
CA ALA A 172 -7.82 -9.53 -8.55
C ALA A 172 -6.49 -9.29 -9.28
N ILE A 173 -5.56 -8.51 -8.68
CA ILE A 173 -4.22 -8.26 -9.23
C ILE A 173 -3.45 -9.59 -9.38
N ALA A 174 -3.55 -10.47 -8.40
CA ALA A 174 -2.94 -11.80 -8.43
C ALA A 174 -3.65 -12.79 -9.37
N LYS A 175 -4.71 -12.37 -10.10
CA LYS A 175 -5.53 -13.22 -10.98
C LYS A 175 -6.07 -14.48 -10.28
N ARG A 176 -6.48 -14.34 -9.02
CA ARG A 176 -7.05 -15.42 -8.18
C ARG A 176 -8.57 -15.39 -8.13
N LEU A 177 -9.22 -14.37 -8.70
CA LEU A 177 -10.67 -14.31 -8.86
C LEU A 177 -11.09 -14.85 -10.23
N PRO A 178 -12.27 -15.49 -10.33
CA PRO A 178 -12.76 -16.07 -11.60
C PRO A 178 -13.39 -15.01 -12.53
N PHE A 179 -12.79 -13.81 -12.59
CA PHE A 179 -13.27 -12.68 -13.39
C PHE A 179 -12.28 -12.37 -14.50
N GLN A 180 -12.79 -12.07 -15.69
CA GLN A 180 -11.98 -11.87 -16.89
C GLN A 180 -11.77 -10.38 -17.23
N SER A 181 -12.53 -9.49 -16.60
CA SER A 181 -12.46 -8.05 -16.88
C SER A 181 -12.49 -7.22 -15.62
N GLU A 182 -11.90 -6.01 -15.69
CA GLU A 182 -11.97 -5.01 -14.62
C GLU A 182 -13.43 -4.72 -14.23
N ALA A 183 -14.32 -4.61 -15.21
CA ALA A 183 -15.74 -4.35 -14.98
C ALA A 183 -16.41 -5.43 -14.12
N GLU A 184 -16.03 -6.70 -14.29
CA GLU A 184 -16.52 -7.80 -13.46
C GLU A 184 -15.98 -7.73 -12.03
N VAL A 185 -14.70 -7.43 -11.88
CA VAL A 185 -14.08 -7.20 -10.55
C VAL A 185 -14.75 -6.05 -9.81
N LEU A 186 -15.01 -4.92 -10.49
CA LEU A 186 -15.67 -3.77 -9.87
C LEU A 186 -17.13 -4.06 -9.49
N ARG A 187 -17.87 -4.81 -10.30
CA ARG A 187 -19.23 -5.27 -9.94
C ARG A 187 -19.21 -6.21 -8.73
N PHE A 188 -18.24 -7.11 -8.68
CA PHE A 188 -18.07 -7.99 -7.52
C PHE A 188 -17.72 -7.18 -6.26
N ALA A 189 -16.79 -6.23 -6.35
CA ALA A 189 -16.44 -5.35 -5.25
C ALA A 189 -17.66 -4.58 -4.73
N GLU A 190 -18.47 -4.00 -5.61
CA GLU A 190 -19.72 -3.32 -5.25
C GLU A 190 -20.69 -4.24 -4.51
N LYS A 191 -20.87 -5.48 -5.01
CA LYS A 191 -21.69 -6.48 -4.36
C LYS A 191 -21.17 -6.87 -2.97
N ALA A 192 -19.86 -7.11 -2.86
CA ALA A 192 -19.21 -7.47 -1.60
C ALA A 192 -19.36 -6.36 -0.54
N ILE A 193 -19.16 -5.09 -0.93
CA ILE A 193 -19.35 -3.92 -0.06
C ILE A 193 -20.83 -3.85 0.43
N LYS A 194 -21.79 -4.01 -0.48
CA LYS A 194 -23.22 -4.02 -0.10
C LYS A 194 -23.55 -5.17 0.83
N THR A 195 -22.97 -6.35 0.62
CA THR A 195 -23.19 -7.52 1.48
C THR A 195 -22.60 -7.32 2.87
N LEU A 196 -21.37 -6.75 2.96
CA LEU A 196 -20.77 -6.38 4.24
C LEU A 196 -21.69 -5.42 5.01
N TYR A 197 -22.14 -4.35 4.32
CA TYR A 197 -23.04 -3.36 4.92
C TYR A 197 -24.36 -4.01 5.42
N ASN A 198 -25.00 -4.85 4.62
CA ASN A 198 -26.25 -5.52 5.00
C ASN A 198 -26.04 -6.49 6.17
N GLY A 199 -24.86 -7.11 6.28
CA GLY A 199 -24.50 -7.96 7.41
C GLY A 199 -24.21 -7.18 8.70
N MET A 200 -23.83 -5.92 8.59
CA MET A 200 -23.65 -5.00 9.73
C MET A 200 -24.95 -4.28 10.13
N ALA A 201 -25.96 -4.26 9.25
CA ALA A 201 -27.24 -3.63 9.54
C ALA A 201 -27.96 -4.37 10.71
N PRO A 202 -28.70 -3.68 11.59
CA PRO A 202 -29.27 -4.24 12.81
C PRO A 202 -30.48 -5.15 12.55
N HIS A 203 -30.29 -6.22 11.80
CA HIS A 203 -31.27 -7.28 11.55
C HIS A 203 -30.83 -8.63 12.13
N LEU A 204 -30.17 -8.61 13.30
CA LEU A 204 -30.17 -9.79 14.13
C LEU A 204 -31.44 -9.72 15.04
N PRO A 205 -32.39 -10.65 14.91
CA PRO A 205 -33.44 -10.75 15.92
C PRO A 205 -32.76 -11.03 17.27
N ASP A 206 -33.27 -10.39 18.33
CA ASP A 206 -32.89 -10.55 19.73
C ASP A 206 -33.02 -12.01 20.21
N GLN A 207 -32.11 -12.89 19.77
CA GLN A 207 -32.06 -14.29 20.23
C GLN A 207 -30.65 -14.78 20.58
N ILE A 208 -29.78 -13.90 20.99
CA ILE A 208 -28.61 -14.34 21.79
C ILE A 208 -28.70 -13.56 23.10
N GLY A 209 -29.28 -14.25 24.10
CA GLY A 209 -29.52 -13.74 25.43
C GLY A 209 -28.28 -13.07 26.03
N HIS A 210 -28.53 -11.95 26.65
CA HIS A 210 -27.62 -11.21 27.51
C HIS A 210 -26.85 -12.11 28.47
N GLN A 211 -25.64 -12.43 28.12
CA GLN A 211 -24.54 -12.68 29.05
C GLN A 211 -23.17 -12.29 28.40
N ALA A 212 -23.09 -11.11 27.84
CA ALA A 212 -21.81 -10.51 27.56
C ALA A 212 -21.33 -9.71 28.79
N LYS A 213 -20.71 -10.42 29.75
CA LYS A 213 -19.82 -9.77 30.70
C LYS A 213 -18.87 -8.89 29.92
N LYS A 214 -18.81 -7.58 30.27
CA LYS A 214 -17.80 -6.63 29.84
C LYS A 214 -16.42 -7.24 29.99
N ARG A 215 -15.91 -7.89 28.97
CA ARG A 215 -14.50 -8.15 28.78
C ARG A 215 -14.01 -7.09 27.81
N SER A 216 -13.40 -6.06 28.34
CA SER A 216 -12.50 -5.17 27.62
C SER A 216 -11.47 -6.06 26.93
N PHE A 217 -11.68 -6.30 25.63
CA PHE A 217 -10.68 -6.96 24.80
C PHE A 217 -9.73 -5.86 24.30
N VAL A 218 -8.81 -5.46 25.16
CA VAL A 218 -7.57 -4.82 24.74
C VAL A 218 -6.59 -5.96 24.51
N PRO A 219 -6.19 -6.25 23.27
CA PRO A 219 -5.13 -7.21 23.05
C PRO A 219 -3.81 -6.63 23.56
N ASP A 220 -3.39 -7.08 24.72
CA ASP A 220 -2.09 -6.74 25.33
C ASP A 220 -0.90 -7.39 24.59
N ARG A 221 -1.09 -7.72 23.30
CA ARG A 221 -0.11 -8.39 22.44
C ARG A 221 0.07 -7.75 21.08
N VAL A 222 0.18 -6.43 21.03
CA VAL A 222 0.94 -5.75 19.97
C VAL A 222 2.30 -5.32 20.56
N ARG A 223 2.90 -6.20 21.36
CA ARG A 223 4.30 -6.10 21.72
C ARG A 223 5.05 -7.25 21.06
N ARG A 224 5.91 -6.85 20.11
CA ARG A 224 6.96 -7.64 19.45
C ARG A 224 6.45 -8.73 18.49
N ILE A 225 6.23 -8.35 17.26
CA ILE A 225 6.72 -9.18 16.18
C ILE A 225 8.24 -8.91 16.16
N ASP A 226 9.00 -9.84 16.75
CA ASP A 226 10.46 -9.84 16.63
C ASP A 226 10.80 -10.10 15.17
N THR A 227 11.16 -9.06 14.43
CA THR A 227 11.68 -9.13 13.07
C THR A 227 13.13 -9.62 13.02
N HIS A 228 13.57 -10.41 14.00
CA HIS A 228 14.93 -10.96 14.08
C HIS A 228 14.93 -12.46 13.80
N SER A 229 14.43 -12.86 12.64
CA SER A 229 14.68 -14.20 12.08
C SER A 229 14.85 -14.14 10.57
N ALA A 230 15.75 -13.29 10.11
CA ALA A 230 16.37 -13.50 8.81
C ALA A 230 17.40 -14.64 8.96
N PRO A 231 17.38 -15.68 8.11
CA PRO A 231 18.40 -16.72 8.15
C PRO A 231 19.76 -16.08 7.85
N ARG A 232 20.66 -16.14 8.80
CA ARG A 232 22.07 -15.78 8.61
C ARG A 232 22.61 -16.70 7.52
N ARG A 233 22.97 -16.13 6.38
CA ARG A 233 23.84 -16.81 5.40
C ARG A 233 25.18 -17.02 6.07
N ASN A 234 25.48 -18.28 6.35
CA ASN A 234 26.82 -18.72 6.74
C ASN A 234 27.77 -18.45 5.56
N HIS A 235 28.56 -17.41 5.66
CA HIS A 235 29.83 -17.32 4.95
C HIS A 235 30.87 -18.04 5.82
N THR A 236 31.05 -19.31 5.58
CA THR A 236 32.28 -20.02 5.97
C THR A 236 33.36 -19.58 5.01
N ALA A 237 34.15 -18.61 5.42
CA ALA A 237 35.46 -18.36 4.84
C ALA A 237 36.42 -19.31 5.53
N GLU A 238 36.76 -20.39 4.85
CA GLU A 238 37.92 -21.23 5.21
C GLU A 238 39.18 -20.43 4.87
N HIS A 239 39.80 -19.87 5.90
CA HIS A 239 41.21 -19.56 5.91
C HIS A 239 41.92 -20.71 6.67
N ALA A 240 42.39 -21.70 5.93
CA ALA A 240 43.41 -22.61 6.41
C ALA A 240 44.77 -22.01 6.02
N GLY A 241 45.37 -21.30 6.97
CA GLY A 241 46.78 -21.06 6.96
C GLY A 241 47.50 -22.25 7.52
N GLN A 242 48.41 -22.83 6.78
CA GLN A 242 49.45 -23.70 7.34
C GLN A 242 50.82 -23.21 6.95
N HIS A 243 51.49 -22.63 7.93
CA HIS A 243 52.93 -22.60 8.04
C HIS A 243 53.47 -24.00 8.05
N GLN A 244 54.44 -24.28 7.16
CA GLN A 244 55.51 -25.21 7.51
C GLN A 244 56.84 -24.75 6.96
N ARG A 245 57.75 -24.62 7.91
CA ARG A 245 59.20 -24.42 7.75
C ARG A 245 59.86 -25.72 7.22
N GLY A 246 60.90 -25.55 6.52
CA GLY A 246 61.86 -26.62 6.21
C GLY A 246 62.83 -26.10 5.18
N ARG A 247 63.86 -25.54 5.54
CA ARG A 247 65.27 -25.89 5.76
C ARG A 247 65.85 -26.80 4.69
N ARG A 248 66.95 -26.22 4.13
CA ARG A 248 68.24 -26.80 3.74
C ARG A 248 68.47 -27.31 2.32
N ASP A 249 69.47 -26.70 1.83
CA ASP A 249 70.77 -27.15 1.33
C ASP A 249 70.91 -27.52 -0.16
N GLY A 250 71.81 -26.83 -0.80
CA GLY A 250 72.93 -27.40 -1.47
C GLY A 250 72.96 -27.39 -3.01
N LYS A 251 73.72 -26.60 -3.43
CA LYS A 251 74.77 -26.49 -4.49
C LYS A 251 74.44 -25.47 -5.59
#